data_436098df3a04a0d36d0191cc523e559f
#
_entry.id   436098df3a04a0d36d0191cc523e559f
#
_cell.length_a   1.000
_cell.length_b   1.000
_cell.length_c   1.000
_cell.angle_alpha   90.00
_cell.angle_beta   90.00
_cell.angle_gamma   90.00
#
_symmetry.space_group_name_H-M   'P 1'
#
loop_
_entity.id
_entity.type
_entity.pdbx_description
1 polymer ?
#
loop_
_entity_poly.entity_id
_entity_poly.type
_entity_poly.pdbx_seq_one_letter_code
_entity_poly.pdbx_strand_id
1 'polypeptide(L)'
;MSAGGNAPTPLLARAKINYALHVTGRRDDGYHLLQSLVAFAEFGDLLSAKPAGSGQGTTLALTGPFAGALASDTEDKPQGDNLVLRALAALALALETAPPPLAVTLEKHLPVASGIGGGSADAAAALRLGFAAMTGRAANAGEMARLAEIAGTLGADVPMCLASQPALVSGTGTEVAPFPRFPGHAALLANPGLPVATPQVFAQLERRDNPPLPPLRESDLASFDALVAWIEGTRNDLEPPALRLAPQIAEVLAALRSAPGARLARMSGSGATCFALFAGIDEAEREARRLTALHPGWWIQAAPVAAVA
;
A
#
# COMPACT_ATOMS: atom_id res chain seq x y z
N MET A 1 -42.35 8.64 4.10
CA MET A 1 -41.73 7.87 3.03
C MET A 1 -40.24 7.74 3.39
N SER A 2 -39.88 6.57 3.89
CA SER A 2 -38.48 6.29 4.33
C SER A 2 -37.62 6.14 3.09
N ALA A 3 -36.75 7.11 2.81
CA ALA A 3 -35.69 6.97 1.82
C ALA A 3 -34.68 5.94 2.36
N GLY A 4 -34.79 4.71 1.90
CA GLY A 4 -33.80 3.69 2.08
C GLY A 4 -32.54 4.13 1.33
N GLY A 5 -31.72 4.96 1.96
CA GLY A 5 -30.42 5.32 1.45
C GLY A 5 -29.56 4.06 1.42
N ASN A 6 -29.27 3.55 0.22
CA ASN A 6 -28.24 2.52 0.04
C ASN A 6 -26.97 3.00 0.76
N ALA A 7 -26.46 2.19 1.67
CA ALA A 7 -25.16 2.47 2.30
C ALA A 7 -24.13 2.67 1.19
N PRO A 8 -23.29 3.70 1.24
CA PRO A 8 -22.30 3.94 0.19
C PRO A 8 -21.37 2.73 0.09
N THR A 9 -21.13 2.26 -1.14
CA THR A 9 -20.20 1.16 -1.39
C THR A 9 -18.80 1.57 -0.92
N PRO A 10 -18.17 0.83 0.00
CA PRO A 10 -16.82 1.16 0.46
C PRO A 10 -15.81 1.12 -0.68
N LEU A 11 -14.85 2.03 -0.66
CA LEU A 11 -13.67 1.98 -1.53
C LEU A 11 -12.59 1.11 -0.89
N LEU A 12 -12.03 0.19 -1.67
CA LEU A 12 -10.91 -0.63 -1.26
C LEU A 12 -9.60 0.16 -1.41
N ALA A 13 -8.93 0.42 -0.29
CA ALA A 13 -7.59 0.97 -0.20
C ALA A 13 -6.58 -0.19 -0.22
N ARG A 14 -6.16 -0.59 -1.43
CA ARG A 14 -5.38 -1.82 -1.68
C ARG A 14 -4.00 -1.79 -1.04
N ALA A 15 -3.58 -2.90 -0.48
CA ALA A 15 -2.21 -3.11 -0.03
C ALA A 15 -1.24 -3.05 -1.21
N LYS A 16 -0.22 -2.19 -1.10
CA LYS A 16 0.89 -2.08 -2.05
C LYS A 16 1.94 -3.13 -1.72
N ILE A 17 2.48 -3.82 -2.72
CA ILE A 17 3.58 -4.78 -2.57
C ILE A 17 4.76 -4.33 -3.41
N ASN A 18 5.93 -4.13 -2.79
CA ASN A 18 7.17 -3.87 -3.52
C ASN A 18 7.81 -5.21 -3.90
N TYR A 19 7.68 -5.63 -5.16
CA TYR A 19 8.31 -6.86 -5.67
C TYR A 19 9.82 -6.72 -5.76
N ALA A 20 10.30 -5.51 -6.05
CA ALA A 20 11.69 -5.12 -5.99
C ALA A 20 11.78 -3.68 -5.46
N LEU A 21 12.87 -3.37 -4.76
CA LEU A 21 13.17 -2.02 -4.31
C LEU A 21 14.68 -1.82 -4.28
N HIS A 22 15.21 -1.07 -5.22
CA HIS A 22 16.64 -0.71 -5.28
C HIS A 22 16.82 0.73 -4.84
N VAL A 23 17.77 0.97 -3.93
CA VAL A 23 18.18 2.32 -3.52
C VAL A 23 19.37 2.71 -4.39
N THR A 24 19.15 3.63 -5.33
CA THR A 24 20.10 3.97 -6.40
C THR A 24 20.87 5.26 -6.16
N GLY A 25 20.56 5.99 -5.10
CA GLY A 25 21.25 7.23 -4.76
C GLY A 25 20.65 7.92 -3.55
N ARG A 26 21.23 9.07 -3.21
CA ARG A 26 20.70 9.98 -2.20
C ARG A 26 20.86 11.42 -2.68
N ARG A 27 19.83 12.22 -2.52
CA ARG A 27 19.80 13.66 -2.82
C ARG A 27 20.48 14.46 -1.70
N ASP A 28 20.86 15.68 -2.00
CA ASP A 28 21.46 16.61 -1.01
C ASP A 28 20.50 17.00 0.11
N ASP A 29 19.18 16.96 -0.17
CA ASP A 29 18.11 17.18 0.83
C ASP A 29 17.87 15.97 1.75
N GLY A 30 18.63 14.89 1.55
CA GLY A 30 18.59 13.69 2.37
C GLY A 30 17.63 12.60 1.89
N TYR A 31 16.76 12.85 0.92
CA TYR A 31 15.89 11.84 0.33
C TYR A 31 16.68 10.82 -0.49
N HIS A 32 16.28 9.55 -0.41
CA HIS A 32 16.88 8.49 -1.22
C HIS A 32 16.22 8.43 -2.60
N LEU A 33 17.04 8.20 -3.62
CA LEU A 33 16.58 7.84 -4.94
C LEU A 33 16.39 6.32 -4.98
N LEU A 34 15.28 5.87 -5.54
CA LEU A 34 14.94 4.46 -5.59
C LEU A 34 14.31 4.09 -6.94
N GLN A 35 14.38 2.79 -7.22
CA GLN A 35 13.59 2.16 -8.26
C GLN A 35 12.87 0.96 -7.66
N SER A 36 11.58 0.81 -7.94
CA SER A 36 10.76 -0.25 -7.39
C SER A 36 9.74 -0.75 -8.41
N LEU A 37 9.57 -2.06 -8.51
CA LEU A 37 8.40 -2.67 -9.12
C LEU A 37 7.35 -2.85 -8.05
N VAL A 38 6.20 -2.22 -8.23
CA VAL A 38 5.07 -2.31 -7.29
C VAL A 38 3.87 -2.99 -7.94
N ALA A 39 3.11 -3.73 -7.14
CA ALA A 39 1.80 -4.26 -7.49
C ALA A 39 0.83 -4.07 -6.32
N PHE A 40 -0.47 -4.33 -6.55
CA PHE A 40 -1.52 -4.11 -5.56
C PHE A 40 -2.33 -5.39 -5.37
N ALA A 41 -2.49 -5.81 -4.12
CA ALA A 41 -3.35 -6.92 -3.77
C ALA A 41 -4.82 -6.52 -3.81
N GLU A 42 -5.71 -7.43 -4.21
CA GLU A 42 -7.17 -7.25 -4.11
C GLU A 42 -7.65 -7.43 -2.65
N PHE A 43 -6.88 -6.85 -1.73
CA PHE A 43 -7.13 -6.80 -0.31
C PHE A 43 -6.54 -5.50 0.26
N GLY A 44 -7.20 -4.93 1.26
CA GLY A 44 -6.78 -3.66 1.84
C GLY A 44 -7.75 -3.16 2.90
N ASP A 45 -7.58 -1.92 3.29
CA ASP A 45 -8.51 -1.21 4.15
C ASP A 45 -9.76 -0.79 3.38
N LEU A 46 -10.86 -0.58 4.08
CA LEU A 46 -12.11 -0.13 3.47
C LEU A 46 -12.46 1.29 3.94
N LEU A 47 -12.66 2.18 2.99
CA LEU A 47 -13.04 3.56 3.27
C LEU A 47 -14.45 3.83 2.75
N SER A 48 -15.33 4.32 3.60
CA SER A 48 -16.67 4.77 3.24
C SER A 48 -16.94 6.15 3.83
N ALA A 49 -17.85 6.90 3.20
CA ALA A 49 -18.32 8.17 3.73
C ALA A 49 -19.80 8.38 3.44
N LYS A 50 -20.46 9.10 4.33
CA LYS A 50 -21.83 9.61 4.15
C LYS A 50 -21.86 11.09 4.54
N PRO A 51 -22.84 11.85 4.07
CA PRO A 51 -23.03 13.22 4.54
C PRO A 51 -23.11 13.25 6.08
N ALA A 52 -22.39 14.18 6.69
CA ALA A 52 -22.47 14.39 8.14
C ALA A 52 -23.82 15.01 8.51
N GLY A 53 -24.20 14.89 9.78
CA GLY A 53 -25.38 15.53 10.31
C GLY A 53 -25.31 17.05 10.19
N SER A 54 -26.46 17.71 10.21
CA SER A 54 -26.57 19.16 10.10
C SER A 54 -25.72 19.87 11.18
N GLY A 55 -24.85 20.79 10.76
CA GLY A 55 -23.94 21.53 11.64
C GLY A 55 -22.68 20.79 12.10
N GLN A 56 -22.45 19.57 11.62
CA GLN A 56 -21.24 18.81 11.91
C GLN A 56 -20.19 19.02 10.78
N GLY A 57 -18.92 19.08 11.17
CA GLY A 57 -17.79 19.04 10.24
C GLY A 57 -17.46 17.61 9.79
N THR A 58 -16.37 17.44 9.06
CA THR A 58 -15.85 16.11 8.70
C THR A 58 -15.34 15.37 9.94
N THR A 59 -15.79 14.13 10.10
CA THR A 59 -15.37 13.23 11.18
C THR A 59 -14.78 11.95 10.62
N LEU A 60 -13.90 11.28 11.38
CA LEU A 60 -13.32 9.99 11.04
C LEU A 60 -13.56 8.99 12.16
N ALA A 61 -14.26 7.90 11.86
CA ALA A 61 -14.40 6.75 12.72
C ALA A 61 -13.45 5.64 12.26
N LEU A 62 -12.75 5.01 13.22
CA LEU A 62 -11.85 3.88 12.97
C LEU A 62 -12.52 2.61 13.44
N THR A 63 -12.52 1.59 12.59
CA THR A 63 -13.04 0.24 12.86
C THR A 63 -12.09 -0.82 12.32
N GLY A 64 -12.39 -2.10 12.53
CA GLY A 64 -11.56 -3.21 12.05
C GLY A 64 -10.44 -3.61 13.02
N PRO A 65 -9.72 -4.70 12.71
CA PRO A 65 -8.77 -5.34 13.64
C PRO A 65 -7.58 -4.45 14.03
N PHE A 66 -7.18 -3.49 13.19
CA PHE A 66 -6.05 -2.59 13.46
C PHE A 66 -6.47 -1.16 13.84
N ALA A 67 -7.75 -0.91 14.10
CA ALA A 67 -8.24 0.41 14.53
C ALA A 67 -7.56 0.90 15.79
N GLY A 68 -7.41 0.04 16.81
CA GLY A 68 -6.75 0.35 18.08
C GLY A 68 -5.27 0.71 17.93
N ALA A 69 -4.55 -0.01 17.04
CA ALA A 69 -3.14 0.28 16.76
C ALA A 69 -2.96 1.65 16.07
N LEU A 70 -3.87 2.04 15.18
CA LEU A 70 -3.84 3.36 14.56
C LEU A 70 -4.25 4.46 15.53
N ALA A 71 -5.22 4.22 16.43
CA ALA A 71 -5.63 5.17 17.43
C ALA A 71 -4.48 5.49 18.41
N SER A 72 -3.76 4.48 18.90
CA SER A 72 -2.61 4.66 19.79
C SER A 72 -1.43 5.38 19.12
N ASP A 73 -1.21 5.21 17.81
CA ASP A 73 -0.18 5.94 17.04
C ASP A 73 -0.53 7.43 16.90
N THR A 74 -1.79 7.80 17.13
CA THR A 74 -2.29 9.18 16.99
C THR A 74 -2.68 9.83 18.32
N GLU A 75 -2.57 9.15 19.46
CA GLU A 75 -3.00 9.68 20.77
C GLU A 75 -2.29 10.99 21.15
N ASP A 76 -1.02 11.14 20.80
CA ASP A 76 -0.24 12.35 21.04
C ASP A 76 -0.29 13.38 19.90
N LYS A 77 -1.07 13.11 18.84
CA LYS A 77 -1.17 13.95 17.65
C LYS A 77 -2.56 14.60 17.57
N PRO A 78 -2.68 15.85 17.08
CA PRO A 78 -3.99 16.44 16.82
C PRO A 78 -4.82 15.52 15.90
N GLN A 79 -6.14 15.42 16.16
CA GLN A 79 -7.05 14.61 15.31
C GLN A 79 -6.93 14.91 13.80
N GLY A 80 -6.41 16.10 13.43
CA GLY A 80 -6.15 16.50 12.05
C GLY A 80 -4.90 15.88 11.40
N ASP A 81 -4.07 15.12 12.12
CA ASP A 81 -2.83 14.54 11.57
C ASP A 81 -3.04 13.19 10.85
N ASN A 82 -4.25 12.62 10.88
CA ASN A 82 -4.57 11.43 10.11
C ASN A 82 -4.56 11.72 8.61
N LEU A 83 -3.86 10.88 7.82
CA LEU A 83 -3.68 11.07 6.37
C LEU A 83 -5.02 11.14 5.60
N VAL A 84 -6.07 10.46 6.06
CA VAL A 84 -7.42 10.54 5.47
C VAL A 84 -7.98 11.96 5.60
N LEU A 85 -7.92 12.54 6.81
CA LEU A 85 -8.40 13.90 7.04
C LEU A 85 -7.53 14.95 6.33
N ARG A 86 -6.22 14.76 6.31
CA ARG A 86 -5.29 15.62 5.56
C ARG A 86 -5.56 15.56 4.06
N ALA A 87 -5.88 14.39 3.51
CA ALA A 87 -6.22 14.23 2.10
C ALA A 87 -7.50 15.00 1.74
N LEU A 88 -8.55 14.91 2.58
CA LEU A 88 -9.79 15.64 2.37
C LEU A 88 -9.59 17.17 2.48
N ALA A 89 -8.78 17.62 3.43
CA ALA A 89 -8.44 19.04 3.59
C ALA A 89 -7.62 19.56 2.39
N ALA A 90 -6.60 18.83 1.93
CA ALA A 90 -5.78 19.20 0.78
C ALA A 90 -6.62 19.25 -0.51
N LEU A 91 -7.55 18.31 -0.68
CA LEU A 91 -8.49 18.31 -1.80
C LEU A 91 -9.39 19.55 -1.80
N ALA A 92 -9.99 19.88 -0.65
CA ALA A 92 -10.86 21.04 -0.51
C ALA A 92 -10.11 22.34 -0.83
N LEU A 93 -8.88 22.48 -0.33
CA LEU A 93 -8.00 23.62 -0.65
C LEU A 93 -7.73 23.72 -2.15
N ALA A 94 -7.40 22.62 -2.82
CA ALA A 94 -7.09 22.59 -4.25
C ALA A 94 -8.31 22.86 -5.14
N LEU A 95 -9.51 22.62 -4.65
CA LEU A 95 -10.78 22.93 -5.32
C LEU A 95 -11.38 24.27 -4.89
N GLU A 96 -10.65 25.05 -4.07
CA GLU A 96 -11.06 26.38 -3.55
C GLU A 96 -12.45 26.32 -2.87
N THR A 97 -12.73 25.26 -2.11
CA THR A 97 -14.00 25.06 -1.44
C THR A 97 -13.79 24.64 0.02
N ALA A 98 -14.85 24.71 0.82
CA ALA A 98 -14.80 24.17 2.16
C ALA A 98 -14.74 22.62 2.13
N PRO A 99 -14.06 21.97 3.09
CA PRO A 99 -14.11 20.52 3.22
C PRO A 99 -15.56 20.04 3.32
N PRO A 100 -15.93 18.97 2.58
CA PRO A 100 -17.29 18.48 2.63
C PRO A 100 -17.60 17.96 4.03
N PRO A 101 -18.80 18.23 4.59
CA PRO A 101 -19.19 17.69 5.88
C PRO A 101 -19.49 16.18 5.74
N LEU A 102 -18.49 15.35 5.97
CA LEU A 102 -18.56 13.89 5.79
C LEU A 102 -18.36 13.16 7.12
N ALA A 103 -19.19 12.16 7.39
CA ALA A 103 -18.90 11.13 8.37
C ALA A 103 -18.19 9.98 7.65
N VAL A 104 -16.86 9.95 7.79
CA VAL A 104 -15.97 8.96 7.17
C VAL A 104 -15.77 7.80 8.12
N THR A 105 -15.79 6.57 7.60
CA THR A 105 -15.41 5.36 8.33
C THR A 105 -14.26 4.69 7.61
N LEU A 106 -13.16 4.45 8.33
CA LEU A 106 -12.01 3.69 7.89
C LEU A 106 -11.98 2.36 8.65
N GLU A 107 -12.16 1.26 7.93
CA GLU A 107 -12.06 -0.09 8.47
C GLU A 107 -10.65 -0.64 8.17
N LYS A 108 -9.83 -0.74 9.24
CA LYS A 108 -8.41 -1.11 9.15
C LYS A 108 -8.21 -2.62 9.18
N HIS A 109 -7.85 -3.19 8.03
CA HIS A 109 -7.46 -4.59 7.86
C HIS A 109 -5.95 -4.79 7.68
N LEU A 110 -5.24 -3.71 7.34
CA LEU A 110 -3.78 -3.74 7.15
C LEU A 110 -3.05 -3.36 8.44
N PRO A 111 -1.98 -4.08 8.81
CA PRO A 111 -1.12 -3.71 9.92
C PRO A 111 -0.53 -2.30 9.75
N VAL A 112 -0.43 -1.54 10.83
CA VAL A 112 0.16 -0.19 10.83
C VAL A 112 1.69 -0.28 10.71
N ALA A 113 2.33 0.67 10.02
CA ALA A 113 3.78 0.75 9.82
C ALA A 113 4.42 -0.56 9.32
N SER A 114 3.83 -1.18 8.31
CA SER A 114 4.08 -2.56 7.91
C SER A 114 4.76 -2.74 6.54
N GLY A 115 5.15 -1.66 5.85
CA GLY A 115 5.83 -1.72 4.53
C GLY A 115 4.92 -2.00 3.33
N ILE A 116 3.59 -1.99 3.51
CA ILE A 116 2.59 -2.25 2.45
C ILE A 116 1.69 -1.06 2.13
N GLY A 117 2.10 0.14 2.54
CA GLY A 117 1.49 1.40 2.10
C GLY A 117 0.07 1.66 2.60
N GLY A 118 -0.39 1.04 3.72
CA GLY A 118 -1.77 1.14 4.19
C GLY A 118 -2.25 2.59 4.35
N GLY A 119 -1.55 3.43 5.11
CA GLY A 119 -1.93 4.83 5.30
C GLY A 119 -1.93 5.65 4.00
N SER A 120 -1.01 5.36 3.07
CA SER A 120 -0.97 6.01 1.75
C SER A 120 -2.14 5.57 0.87
N ALA A 121 -2.54 4.30 0.96
CA ALA A 121 -3.71 3.77 0.27
C ALA A 121 -5.01 4.37 0.84
N ASP A 122 -5.09 4.55 2.17
CA ASP A 122 -6.21 5.21 2.84
C ASP A 122 -6.36 6.67 2.37
N ALA A 123 -5.24 7.42 2.30
CA ALA A 123 -5.23 8.80 1.80
C ALA A 123 -5.66 8.87 0.33
N ALA A 124 -5.19 7.95 -0.51
CA ALA A 124 -5.57 7.87 -1.91
C ALA A 124 -7.06 7.58 -2.09
N ALA A 125 -7.61 6.64 -1.30
CA ALA A 125 -9.04 6.37 -1.27
C ALA A 125 -9.84 7.58 -0.79
N ALA A 126 -9.33 8.33 0.20
CA ALA A 126 -9.95 9.57 0.69
C ALA A 126 -10.01 10.66 -0.38
N LEU A 127 -8.94 10.84 -1.19
CA LEU A 127 -8.96 11.77 -2.31
C LEU A 127 -10.06 11.42 -3.33
N ARG A 128 -10.18 10.15 -3.73
CA ARG A 128 -11.21 9.68 -4.66
C ARG A 128 -12.62 9.87 -4.10
N LEU A 129 -12.81 9.46 -2.84
CA LEU A 129 -14.11 9.55 -2.15
C LEU A 129 -14.53 11.00 -1.92
N GLY A 130 -13.60 11.85 -1.45
CA GLY A 130 -13.82 13.28 -1.26
C GLY A 130 -14.18 13.97 -2.56
N PHE A 131 -13.44 13.70 -3.66
CA PHE A 131 -13.75 14.24 -4.98
C PHE A 131 -15.16 13.86 -5.43
N ALA A 132 -15.51 12.57 -5.30
CA ALA A 132 -16.87 12.11 -5.66
C ALA A 132 -17.97 12.76 -4.80
N ALA A 133 -17.70 12.94 -3.50
CA ALA A 133 -18.65 13.61 -2.59
C ALA A 133 -18.84 15.10 -2.93
N MET A 134 -17.77 15.79 -3.36
CA MET A 134 -17.82 17.22 -3.69
C MET A 134 -18.40 17.50 -5.08
N THR A 135 -18.22 16.59 -6.05
CA THR A 135 -18.60 16.79 -7.45
C THR A 135 -19.81 15.97 -7.89
N GLY A 136 -20.24 15.00 -7.07
CA GLY A 136 -21.35 14.08 -7.39
C GLY A 136 -20.97 12.97 -8.38
N ARG A 137 -19.70 12.84 -8.79
CA ARG A 137 -19.22 11.86 -9.77
C ARG A 137 -17.76 11.45 -9.53
N ALA A 138 -17.33 10.37 -10.16
CA ALA A 138 -15.91 10.01 -10.18
C ALA A 138 -15.07 10.99 -11.02
N ALA A 139 -13.80 11.11 -10.67
CA ALA A 139 -12.83 11.93 -11.40
C ALA A 139 -12.55 11.34 -12.80
N ASN A 140 -12.50 12.20 -13.81
CA ASN A 140 -12.02 11.86 -15.16
C ASN A 140 -10.48 11.83 -15.21
N ALA A 141 -9.89 11.49 -16.36
CA ALA A 141 -8.44 11.36 -16.53
C ALA A 141 -7.66 12.64 -16.19
N GLY A 142 -8.15 13.82 -16.62
CA GLY A 142 -7.50 15.11 -16.31
C GLY A 142 -7.59 15.46 -14.82
N GLU A 143 -8.72 15.15 -14.18
CA GLU A 143 -8.92 15.34 -12.75
C GLU A 143 -8.09 14.35 -11.93
N MET A 144 -7.94 13.12 -12.41
CA MET A 144 -7.03 12.15 -11.79
C MET A 144 -5.57 12.63 -11.80
N ALA A 145 -5.11 13.31 -12.85
CA ALA A 145 -3.79 13.92 -12.88
C ALA A 145 -3.65 15.01 -11.80
N ARG A 146 -4.66 15.88 -11.63
CA ARG A 146 -4.67 16.88 -10.54
C ARG A 146 -4.71 16.23 -9.14
N LEU A 147 -5.48 15.15 -8.98
CA LEU A 147 -5.48 14.39 -7.72
C LEU A 147 -4.10 13.78 -7.44
N ALA A 148 -3.35 13.36 -8.47
CA ALA A 148 -1.99 12.83 -8.30
C ALA A 148 -1.00 13.92 -7.84
N GLU A 149 -1.15 15.17 -8.28
CA GLU A 149 -0.37 16.30 -7.76
C GLU A 149 -0.64 16.52 -6.27
N ILE A 150 -1.93 16.54 -5.86
CA ILE A 150 -2.33 16.65 -4.45
C ILE A 150 -1.77 15.46 -3.65
N ALA A 151 -1.89 14.24 -4.18
CA ALA A 151 -1.37 13.03 -3.56
C ALA A 151 0.13 13.13 -3.26
N GLY A 152 0.92 13.72 -4.17
CA GLY A 152 2.35 13.96 -3.98
C GLY A 152 2.69 14.85 -2.78
N THR A 153 1.81 15.76 -2.38
CA THR A 153 2.00 16.61 -1.19
C THR A 153 1.72 15.88 0.14
N LEU A 154 1.00 14.78 0.08
CA LEU A 154 0.62 13.97 1.26
C LEU A 154 1.67 12.94 1.64
N GLY A 155 2.39 12.41 0.66
CA GLY A 155 3.46 11.44 0.86
C GLY A 155 3.88 10.76 -0.43
N ALA A 156 5.12 10.25 -0.47
CA ALA A 156 5.73 9.68 -1.68
C ALA A 156 4.96 8.47 -2.25
N ASP A 157 4.35 7.65 -1.40
CA ASP A 157 3.60 6.46 -1.82
C ASP A 157 2.13 6.78 -2.24
N VAL A 158 1.59 7.97 -1.93
CA VAL A 158 0.17 8.28 -2.18
C VAL A 158 -0.17 8.33 -3.67
N PRO A 159 0.68 8.89 -4.57
CA PRO A 159 0.41 8.89 -6.00
C PRO A 159 0.28 7.48 -6.61
N MET A 160 1.18 6.55 -6.26
CA MET A 160 1.09 5.17 -6.75
C MET A 160 -0.13 4.43 -6.17
N CYS A 161 -0.50 4.68 -4.92
CA CYS A 161 -1.73 4.15 -4.32
C CYS A 161 -2.98 4.73 -4.97
N LEU A 162 -2.95 5.99 -5.41
CA LEU A 162 -4.04 6.62 -6.15
C LEU A 162 -4.22 5.97 -7.53
N ALA A 163 -3.14 5.67 -8.25
CA ALA A 163 -3.17 4.91 -9.49
C ALA A 163 -3.66 3.47 -9.25
N SER A 164 -3.23 2.85 -8.15
CA SER A 164 -3.60 1.48 -7.72
C SER A 164 -3.46 0.44 -8.84
N GLN A 165 -2.39 0.55 -9.61
CA GLN A 165 -2.04 -0.31 -10.75
C GLN A 165 -0.57 -0.72 -10.65
N PRO A 166 -0.20 -1.92 -11.12
CA PRO A 166 1.20 -2.31 -11.22
C PRO A 166 2.01 -1.25 -11.97
N ALA A 167 3.14 -0.86 -11.41
CA ALA A 167 3.95 0.24 -11.94
C ALA A 167 5.44 0.07 -11.63
N LEU A 168 6.26 0.64 -12.50
CA LEU A 168 7.63 1.01 -12.14
C LEU A 168 7.60 2.37 -11.46
N VAL A 169 8.22 2.44 -10.29
CA VAL A 169 8.31 3.66 -9.49
C VAL A 169 9.76 4.08 -9.40
N SER A 170 10.06 5.37 -9.60
CA SER A 170 11.42 5.92 -9.57
C SER A 170 11.51 7.25 -8.84
N GLY A 171 12.72 7.84 -8.85
CA GLY A 171 13.01 9.08 -8.16
C GLY A 171 12.91 8.92 -6.63
N THR A 172 12.23 9.82 -5.97
CA THR A 172 11.94 9.73 -4.52
C THR A 172 10.70 8.86 -4.20
N GLY A 173 10.19 8.11 -5.17
CA GLY A 173 8.94 7.34 -5.06
C GLY A 173 7.73 8.01 -5.73
N THR A 174 7.93 9.16 -6.34
CA THR A 174 6.86 9.99 -6.91
C THR A 174 6.68 9.85 -8.42
N GLU A 175 7.69 9.33 -9.11
CA GLU A 175 7.62 9.06 -10.54
C GLU A 175 7.01 7.67 -10.75
N VAL A 176 5.76 7.61 -11.21
CA VAL A 176 4.98 6.39 -11.36
C VAL A 176 4.70 6.12 -12.83
N ALA A 177 5.22 5.01 -13.35
CA ALA A 177 4.99 4.55 -14.72
C ALA A 177 4.15 3.25 -14.70
N PRO A 178 2.83 3.31 -14.85
CA PRO A 178 1.96 2.15 -14.86
C PRO A 178 2.24 1.23 -16.04
N PHE A 179 2.06 -0.07 -15.85
CA PHE A 179 2.16 -1.04 -16.92
C PHE A 179 0.82 -1.22 -17.63
N PRO A 180 0.81 -1.24 -18.97
CA PRO A 180 -0.40 -1.50 -19.75
C PRO A 180 -0.83 -2.96 -19.68
N ARG A 181 0.08 -3.87 -19.32
CA ARG A 181 -0.16 -5.31 -19.12
C ARG A 181 0.59 -5.80 -17.91
N PHE A 182 -0.05 -6.66 -17.14
CA PHE A 182 0.57 -7.32 -15.98
C PHE A 182 -0.08 -8.67 -15.74
N PRO A 183 0.70 -9.76 -15.53
CA PRO A 183 0.11 -11.09 -15.37
C PRO A 183 -0.60 -11.22 -14.03
N GLY A 184 -1.82 -11.78 -14.05
CA GLY A 184 -2.56 -12.12 -12.84
C GLY A 184 -1.90 -13.28 -12.10
N HIS A 185 -1.91 -13.21 -10.78
CA HIS A 185 -1.37 -14.23 -9.86
C HIS A 185 -1.92 -14.00 -8.46
N ALA A 186 -1.38 -14.69 -7.46
CA ALA A 186 -1.76 -14.48 -6.06
C ALA A 186 -0.54 -14.12 -5.21
N ALA A 187 -0.77 -13.33 -4.17
CA ALA A 187 0.21 -13.02 -3.13
C ALA A 187 -0.30 -13.53 -1.77
N LEU A 188 0.60 -14.14 -1.01
CA LEU A 188 0.43 -14.42 0.41
C LEU A 188 1.27 -13.43 1.18
N LEU A 189 0.61 -12.56 1.94
CA LEU A 189 1.23 -11.56 2.82
C LEU A 189 1.34 -12.13 4.23
N ALA A 190 2.45 -11.92 4.90
CA ALA A 190 2.64 -12.29 6.29
C ALA A 190 3.44 -11.22 7.05
N ASN A 191 2.99 -10.88 8.26
CA ASN A 191 3.62 -9.88 9.12
C ASN A 191 3.74 -10.45 10.54
N PRO A 192 4.90 -10.36 11.20
CA PRO A 192 5.11 -10.92 12.53
C PRO A 192 4.43 -10.12 13.66
N GLY A 193 3.62 -9.11 13.33
CA GLY A 193 2.93 -8.26 14.31
C GLY A 193 3.83 -7.17 14.91
N LEU A 194 4.94 -6.83 14.26
CA LEU A 194 5.89 -5.83 14.73
C LEU A 194 5.90 -4.61 13.82
N PRO A 195 5.83 -3.39 14.37
CA PRO A 195 6.02 -2.16 13.60
C PRO A 195 7.51 -1.97 13.28
N VAL A 196 7.81 -1.56 12.06
CA VAL A 196 9.17 -1.16 11.64
C VAL A 196 9.11 0.24 11.06
N ALA A 197 9.80 1.18 11.69
CA ALA A 197 9.82 2.57 11.27
C ALA A 197 10.69 2.74 10.03
N THR A 198 10.10 3.11 8.90
CA THR A 198 10.78 3.33 7.62
C THR A 198 12.03 4.21 7.73
N PRO A 199 12.02 5.36 8.45
CA PRO A 199 13.23 6.17 8.60
C PRO A 199 14.39 5.44 9.29
N GLN A 200 14.09 4.55 10.26
CA GLN A 200 15.14 3.76 10.93
C GLN A 200 15.77 2.75 9.99
N VAL A 201 14.98 2.13 9.11
CA VAL A 201 15.50 1.18 8.10
C VAL A 201 16.42 1.90 7.11
N PHE A 202 16.00 3.06 6.58
CA PHE A 202 16.86 3.87 5.71
C PHE A 202 18.14 4.37 6.38
N ALA A 203 18.09 4.70 7.67
CA ALA A 203 19.26 5.10 8.44
C ALA A 203 20.30 3.99 8.57
N GLN A 204 19.87 2.73 8.55
CA GLN A 204 20.71 1.54 8.64
C GLN A 204 21.26 1.04 7.28
N LEU A 205 20.97 1.74 6.17
CA LEU A 205 21.54 1.40 4.87
C LEU A 205 23.06 1.59 4.87
N GLU A 206 23.79 0.52 4.57
CA GLU A 206 25.24 0.55 4.41
C GLU A 206 25.63 1.14 3.05
N ARG A 207 24.86 0.81 2.02
CA ARG A 207 25.08 1.29 0.66
C ARG A 207 23.83 2.02 0.14
N ARG A 208 24.05 3.17 -0.52
CA ARG A 208 22.98 4.06 -1.00
C ARG A 208 23.06 4.34 -2.51
N ASP A 209 24.01 3.73 -3.20
CA ASP A 209 24.33 3.88 -4.63
C ASP A 209 24.35 2.51 -5.32
N ASN A 210 23.33 1.69 -5.05
CA ASN A 210 23.26 0.35 -5.63
C ASN A 210 22.93 0.41 -7.14
N PRO A 211 23.26 -0.63 -7.91
CA PRO A 211 22.83 -0.73 -9.30
C PRO A 211 21.33 -0.62 -9.45
N PRO A 212 20.83 0.06 -10.52
CA PRO A 212 19.41 0.18 -10.79
C PRO A 212 18.75 -1.18 -11.04
N LEU A 213 17.42 -1.19 -11.17
CA LEU A 213 16.69 -2.37 -11.63
C LEU A 213 17.18 -2.76 -13.04
N PRO A 214 17.25 -4.05 -13.37
CA PRO A 214 17.45 -4.47 -14.74
C PRO A 214 16.31 -3.95 -15.62
N PRO A 215 16.58 -3.68 -16.92
CA PRO A 215 15.50 -3.27 -17.83
C PRO A 215 14.36 -4.29 -17.82
N LEU A 216 13.13 -3.81 -17.60
CA LEU A 216 11.92 -4.62 -17.66
C LEU A 216 11.34 -4.53 -19.06
N ARG A 217 11.20 -5.66 -19.73
CA ARG A 217 10.70 -5.78 -21.10
C ARG A 217 9.27 -6.31 -21.10
N GLU A 218 8.53 -6.10 -22.18
CA GLU A 218 7.19 -6.67 -22.33
C GLU A 218 7.18 -8.20 -22.21
N SER A 219 8.24 -8.88 -22.70
CA SER A 219 8.40 -10.33 -22.55
C SER A 219 8.44 -10.79 -21.10
N ASP A 220 8.98 -9.97 -20.19
CA ASP A 220 9.10 -10.28 -18.77
C ASP A 220 7.74 -10.18 -18.06
N LEU A 221 6.76 -9.53 -18.69
CA LEU A 221 5.38 -9.39 -18.22
C LEU A 221 4.39 -10.30 -19.00
N ALA A 222 4.88 -11.13 -19.93
CA ALA A 222 4.02 -11.97 -20.77
C ALA A 222 3.34 -13.11 -19.99
N SER A 223 3.91 -13.54 -18.87
CA SER A 223 3.36 -14.57 -18.00
C SER A 223 3.83 -14.39 -16.56
N PHE A 224 3.16 -15.08 -15.62
CA PHE A 224 3.59 -15.10 -14.23
C PHE A 224 5.01 -15.67 -14.05
N ASP A 225 5.35 -16.73 -14.78
CA ASP A 225 6.68 -17.34 -14.72
C ASP A 225 7.78 -16.39 -15.23
N ALA A 226 7.51 -15.65 -16.31
CA ALA A 226 8.44 -14.64 -16.83
C ALA A 226 8.64 -13.50 -15.84
N LEU A 227 7.56 -13.03 -15.20
CA LEU A 227 7.62 -12.02 -14.15
C LEU A 227 8.46 -12.48 -12.96
N VAL A 228 8.23 -13.71 -12.46
CA VAL A 228 9.00 -14.29 -11.36
C VAL A 228 10.49 -14.37 -11.72
N ALA A 229 10.82 -14.88 -12.91
CA ALA A 229 12.21 -14.97 -13.37
C ALA A 229 12.91 -13.60 -13.42
N TRP A 230 12.20 -12.54 -13.85
CA TRP A 230 12.73 -11.19 -13.81
C TRP A 230 12.93 -10.69 -12.35
N ILE A 231 11.94 -10.91 -11.46
CA ILE A 231 12.01 -10.49 -10.06
C ILE A 231 13.18 -11.19 -9.35
N GLU A 232 13.47 -12.47 -9.63
CA GLU A 232 14.61 -13.21 -9.04
C GLU A 232 15.95 -12.51 -9.29
N GLY A 233 16.12 -11.86 -10.44
CA GLY A 233 17.28 -11.03 -10.77
C GLY A 233 17.35 -9.68 -10.03
N THR A 234 16.41 -9.39 -9.14
CA THR A 234 16.30 -8.13 -8.38
C THR A 234 16.40 -8.36 -6.86
N ARG A 235 16.30 -7.29 -6.09
CA ARG A 235 16.38 -7.36 -4.63
C ARG A 235 15.49 -6.32 -3.95
N ASN A 236 15.40 -6.39 -2.63
CA ASN A 236 14.94 -5.29 -1.79
C ASN A 236 16.12 -4.80 -0.94
N ASP A 237 16.69 -3.63 -1.26
CA ASP A 237 17.83 -3.07 -0.54
C ASP A 237 17.51 -2.70 0.92
N LEU A 238 16.22 -2.61 1.28
CA LEU A 238 15.78 -2.37 2.65
C LEU A 238 15.63 -3.67 3.46
N GLU A 239 15.69 -4.87 2.85
CA GLU A 239 15.55 -6.14 3.56
C GLU A 239 16.72 -6.39 4.54
N PRO A 240 18.01 -6.25 4.17
CA PRO A 240 19.11 -6.46 5.12
C PRO A 240 19.08 -5.52 6.32
N PRO A 241 18.88 -4.19 6.18
CA PRO A 241 18.76 -3.30 7.34
C PRO A 241 17.50 -3.58 8.19
N ALA A 242 16.36 -3.95 7.59
CA ALA A 242 15.17 -4.32 8.34
C ALA A 242 15.37 -5.60 9.16
N LEU A 243 16.07 -6.60 8.62
CA LEU A 243 16.42 -7.82 9.35
C LEU A 243 17.30 -7.55 10.57
N ARG A 244 18.18 -6.54 10.52
CA ARG A 244 18.97 -6.14 11.71
C ARG A 244 18.12 -5.49 12.78
N LEU A 245 17.11 -4.70 12.40
CA LEU A 245 16.20 -4.03 13.34
C LEU A 245 15.15 -4.97 13.91
N ALA A 246 14.66 -5.91 13.10
CA ALA A 246 13.60 -6.85 13.45
C ALA A 246 13.95 -8.27 12.93
N PRO A 247 14.77 -9.05 13.65
CA PRO A 247 15.21 -10.39 13.22
C PRO A 247 14.07 -11.37 12.97
N GLN A 248 12.88 -11.15 13.58
CA GLN A 248 11.66 -11.95 13.38
C GLN A 248 11.19 -11.96 11.90
N ILE A 249 11.58 -10.97 11.11
CA ILE A 249 11.33 -10.95 9.66
C ILE A 249 11.97 -12.18 8.98
N ALA A 250 13.14 -12.64 9.47
CA ALA A 250 13.79 -13.82 8.91
C ALA A 250 12.97 -15.10 9.08
N GLU A 251 12.23 -15.24 10.19
CA GLU A 251 11.33 -16.39 10.45
C GLU A 251 10.17 -16.37 9.44
N VAL A 252 9.58 -15.20 9.21
CA VAL A 252 8.51 -15.02 8.22
C VAL A 252 9.00 -15.38 6.82
N LEU A 253 10.16 -14.86 6.42
CA LEU A 253 10.77 -15.17 5.12
C LEU A 253 11.06 -16.66 4.96
N ALA A 254 11.59 -17.33 6.00
CA ALA A 254 11.87 -18.75 5.96
C ALA A 254 10.58 -19.57 5.80
N ALA A 255 9.52 -19.23 6.54
CA ALA A 255 8.21 -19.87 6.44
C ALA A 255 7.59 -19.70 5.05
N LEU A 256 7.65 -18.50 4.48
CA LEU A 256 7.14 -18.22 3.14
C LEU A 256 7.95 -18.90 2.04
N ARG A 257 9.29 -18.95 2.16
CA ARG A 257 10.17 -19.65 1.18
C ARG A 257 9.96 -21.16 1.18
N SER A 258 9.57 -21.73 2.31
CA SER A 258 9.27 -23.17 2.45
C SER A 258 7.84 -23.54 2.12
N ALA A 259 6.98 -22.55 1.81
CA ALA A 259 5.57 -22.79 1.51
C ALA A 259 5.41 -23.53 0.17
N PRO A 260 4.73 -24.69 0.13
CA PRO A 260 4.46 -25.40 -1.11
C PRO A 260 3.74 -24.54 -2.15
N GLY A 261 4.28 -24.48 -3.37
CA GLY A 261 3.75 -23.67 -4.46
C GLY A 261 4.25 -22.21 -4.50
N ALA A 262 4.96 -21.75 -3.47
CA ALA A 262 5.58 -20.43 -3.48
C ALA A 262 6.70 -20.38 -4.54
N ARG A 263 6.60 -19.41 -5.43
CA ARG A 263 7.57 -19.21 -6.52
C ARG A 263 8.66 -18.20 -6.14
N LEU A 264 8.36 -17.31 -5.24
CA LEU A 264 9.28 -16.29 -4.72
C LEU A 264 8.77 -15.83 -3.35
N ALA A 265 9.69 -15.55 -2.41
CA ALA A 265 9.34 -14.86 -1.17
C ALA A 265 10.36 -13.75 -0.86
N ARG A 266 9.86 -12.59 -0.44
CA ARG A 266 10.64 -11.37 -0.18
C ARG A 266 9.92 -10.44 0.81
N MET A 267 10.65 -9.53 1.43
CA MET A 267 10.07 -8.45 2.23
C MET A 267 9.54 -7.32 1.33
N SER A 268 8.38 -6.75 1.66
CA SER A 268 7.82 -5.59 0.98
C SER A 268 8.27 -4.29 1.62
N GLY A 269 8.71 -3.33 0.81
CA GLY A 269 9.10 -2.00 1.28
C GLY A 269 10.15 -2.06 2.39
N SER A 270 9.91 -1.32 3.46
CA SER A 270 10.75 -1.31 4.68
C SER A 270 10.39 -2.41 5.68
N GLY A 271 9.42 -3.27 5.38
CA GLY A 271 8.98 -4.33 6.28
C GLY A 271 7.97 -3.81 7.35
N ALA A 272 7.57 -4.62 8.32
CA ALA A 272 7.95 -6.05 8.50
C ALA A 272 7.15 -7.03 7.63
N THR A 273 6.22 -6.59 6.79
CA THR A 273 5.45 -7.50 5.93
C THR A 273 6.36 -8.12 4.88
N CYS A 274 6.29 -9.46 4.81
CA CYS A 274 6.85 -10.26 3.74
C CYS A 274 5.73 -10.81 2.86
N PHE A 275 6.06 -11.17 1.63
CA PHE A 275 5.13 -11.80 0.71
C PHE A 275 5.73 -13.02 0.04
N ALA A 276 4.87 -13.95 -0.36
CA ALA A 276 5.20 -14.99 -1.32
C ALA A 276 4.25 -14.93 -2.51
N LEU A 277 4.75 -15.24 -3.72
CA LEU A 277 3.98 -15.24 -4.95
C LEU A 277 3.60 -16.66 -5.35
N PHE A 278 2.35 -16.85 -5.77
CA PHE A 278 1.75 -18.11 -6.19
C PHE A 278 1.08 -17.94 -7.56
N ALA A 279 1.00 -19.02 -8.34
CA ALA A 279 0.31 -18.99 -9.62
C ALA A 279 -1.21 -18.77 -9.48
N GLY A 280 -1.82 -19.26 -8.39
CA GLY A 280 -3.24 -19.17 -8.16
C GLY A 280 -3.60 -18.90 -6.69
N ILE A 281 -4.81 -18.37 -6.48
CA ILE A 281 -5.30 -17.99 -5.15
C ILE A 281 -5.52 -19.19 -4.24
N ASP A 282 -5.99 -20.33 -4.78
CA ASP A 282 -6.27 -21.54 -3.98
C ASP A 282 -5.02 -22.09 -3.27
N GLU A 283 -3.86 -22.00 -3.91
CA GLU A 283 -2.58 -22.40 -3.31
C GLU A 283 -2.19 -21.43 -2.19
N ALA A 284 -2.25 -20.13 -2.45
CA ALA A 284 -1.95 -19.09 -1.48
C ALA A 284 -2.86 -19.17 -0.24
N GLU A 285 -4.16 -19.43 -0.43
CA GLU A 285 -5.12 -19.59 0.68
C GLU A 285 -4.88 -20.85 1.51
N ARG A 286 -4.51 -21.98 0.87
CA ARG A 286 -4.14 -23.19 1.62
C ARG A 286 -2.96 -22.92 2.55
N GLU A 287 -1.93 -22.25 2.02
CA GLU A 287 -0.75 -21.90 2.80
C GLU A 287 -1.05 -20.83 3.85
N ALA A 288 -1.93 -19.86 3.56
CA ALA A 288 -2.39 -18.89 4.55
C ALA A 288 -3.01 -19.59 5.77
N ARG A 289 -3.92 -20.54 5.54
CA ARG A 289 -4.56 -21.32 6.63
C ARG A 289 -3.52 -22.13 7.42
N ARG A 290 -2.58 -22.79 6.73
CA ARG A 290 -1.51 -23.57 7.36
C ARG A 290 -0.62 -22.69 8.24
N LEU A 291 -0.15 -21.56 7.71
CA LEU A 291 0.73 -20.66 8.45
C LEU A 291 0.01 -19.95 9.59
N THR A 292 -1.27 -19.60 9.44
CA THR A 292 -2.08 -19.03 10.54
C THR A 292 -2.20 -19.99 11.71
N ALA A 293 -2.36 -21.30 11.43
CA ALA A 293 -2.42 -22.31 12.48
C ALA A 293 -1.08 -22.50 13.20
N LEU A 294 0.05 -22.35 12.49
CA LEU A 294 1.40 -22.51 13.04
C LEU A 294 1.90 -21.24 13.76
N HIS A 295 1.45 -20.08 13.33
CA HIS A 295 1.92 -18.77 13.81
C HIS A 295 0.73 -17.85 14.17
N PRO A 296 -0.02 -18.15 15.25
CA PRO A 296 -1.24 -17.41 15.61
C PRO A 296 -1.01 -15.94 15.96
N GLY A 297 0.24 -15.54 16.22
CA GLY A 297 0.61 -14.15 16.45
C GLY A 297 0.95 -13.35 15.18
N TRP A 298 0.97 -14.01 14.01
CA TRP A 298 1.22 -13.31 12.76
C TRP A 298 -0.08 -12.84 12.12
N TRP A 299 -0.03 -11.72 11.43
CA TRP A 299 -1.07 -11.35 10.47
C TRP A 299 -0.73 -12.01 9.12
N ILE A 300 -1.68 -12.77 8.58
CA ILE A 300 -1.49 -13.53 7.35
C ILE A 300 -2.71 -13.33 6.46
N GLN A 301 -2.48 -12.98 5.19
CA GLN A 301 -3.54 -12.73 4.22
C GLN A 301 -3.13 -13.19 2.83
N ALA A 302 -3.90 -14.07 2.22
CA ALA A 302 -3.82 -14.38 0.79
C ALA A 302 -4.75 -13.46 0.01
N ALA A 303 -4.29 -12.97 -1.13
CA ALA A 303 -5.10 -12.13 -2.01
C ALA A 303 -4.68 -12.29 -3.48
N PRO A 304 -5.62 -12.17 -4.42
CA PRO A 304 -5.28 -12.02 -5.83
C PRO A 304 -4.50 -10.72 -6.09
N VAL A 305 -3.64 -10.76 -7.10
CA VAL A 305 -3.09 -9.59 -7.78
C VAL A 305 -3.67 -9.62 -9.18
N ALA A 306 -4.57 -8.67 -9.47
CA ALA A 306 -5.33 -8.68 -10.69
C ALA A 306 -4.43 -8.52 -11.93
N ALA A 307 -4.78 -9.22 -13.00
CA ALA A 307 -4.20 -8.95 -14.31
C ALA A 307 -4.59 -7.55 -14.79
N VAL A 308 -3.65 -6.91 -15.50
CA VAL A 308 -3.94 -5.73 -16.33
C VAL A 308 -3.81 -6.19 -17.79
N ALA A 309 -4.88 -6.02 -18.57
CA ALA A 309 -4.99 -6.49 -19.95
C ALA A 309 -4.86 -5.34 -20.97
#